data_ebec212f199cdf66219423a5422e62fd
#
_entry.id   ebec212f199cdf66219423a5422e62fd
#
_cell.length_a   1.000
_cell.length_b   1.000
_cell.length_c   1.000
_cell.angle_alpha   90.00
_cell.angle_beta   90.00
_cell.angle_gamma   90.00
#
_symmetry.space_group_name_H-M   'P 1'
#
loop_
_entity.id
_entity.type
_entity.pdbx_description
1 polymer ?
#
loop_
_entity_poly.entity_id
_entity_poly.type
_entity_poly.pdbx_seq_one_letter_code
_entity_poly.pdbx_strand_id
1 'polypeptide(L)'
;ARSSITDPIFPRGGSDFSFSVSLTPPYSLIDGKNYKGLATNPQSSAYDREAQEKYRWIEYHKWSLKFRTYTALNSSLRHVPVIMTRTDFGILGAYNRYRKSPFETYYMGGDGMSGGSYGYASDVIALRGYENGSIAGNTGNNGRGQQNAYAYTRLTLELRYPLMLETTSI
;
A
#
# COMPACT_ATOMS: atom_id res chain seq x y z
N ALA A 1 15.25 6.39 -3.26
CA ALA A 1 14.65 6.38 -4.61
C ALA A 1 15.73 6.62 -5.66
N ARG A 2 15.60 5.99 -6.81
CA ARG A 2 16.45 6.20 -7.98
C ARG A 2 15.56 6.18 -9.24
N SER A 3 15.74 7.17 -10.11
CA SER A 3 15.03 7.25 -11.38
C SER A 3 16.01 7.49 -12.51
N SER A 4 15.85 6.75 -13.62
CA SER A 4 16.58 6.92 -14.86
C SER A 4 15.64 7.27 -16.03
N ILE A 5 14.44 7.72 -15.73
CA ILE A 5 13.45 8.12 -16.72
C ILE A 5 13.87 9.48 -17.30
N THR A 6 14.05 9.53 -18.61
CA THR A 6 14.55 10.73 -19.31
C THR A 6 13.42 11.64 -19.80
N ASP A 7 12.26 11.07 -20.13
CA ASP A 7 11.12 11.83 -20.63
C ASP A 7 9.94 11.69 -19.64
N PRO A 8 9.49 12.81 -19.04
CA PRO A 8 8.40 12.76 -18.06
C PRO A 8 7.02 12.54 -18.69
N ILE A 9 6.83 12.91 -19.96
CA ILE A 9 5.52 12.84 -20.63
C ILE A 9 5.30 11.48 -21.25
N PHE A 10 6.25 11.03 -22.09
CA PHE A 10 6.18 9.72 -22.74
C PHE A 10 7.53 8.99 -22.65
N PRO A 11 7.82 8.36 -21.52
CA PRO A 11 9.08 7.66 -21.32
C PRO A 11 9.16 6.45 -22.27
N ARG A 12 10.20 6.42 -23.11
CA ARG A 12 10.50 5.32 -24.02
C ARG A 12 11.41 4.27 -23.40
N GLY A 13 12.07 4.61 -22.32
CA GLY A 13 13.00 3.75 -21.61
C GLY A 13 13.29 4.27 -20.21
N GLY A 14 13.99 3.45 -19.46
CA GLY A 14 14.39 3.78 -18.10
C GLY A 14 13.59 3.05 -17.04
N SER A 15 14.05 3.21 -15.82
CA SER A 15 13.43 2.60 -14.65
C SER A 15 13.35 3.57 -13.50
N ASP A 16 12.33 3.38 -12.69
CA ASP A 16 12.11 4.10 -11.45
C ASP A 16 12.01 3.09 -10.32
N PHE A 17 12.84 3.27 -9.31
CA PHE A 17 12.92 2.41 -8.14
C PHE A 17 12.78 3.23 -6.88
N SER A 18 11.85 2.86 -6.03
CA SER A 18 11.66 3.46 -4.72
C SER A 18 11.52 2.37 -3.66
N PHE A 19 12.35 2.47 -2.65
CA PHE A 19 12.28 1.65 -1.46
C PHE A 19 12.14 2.55 -0.24
N SER A 20 11.14 2.29 0.59
CA SER A 20 10.91 3.03 1.83
C SER A 20 10.67 2.08 3.00
N VAL A 21 11.17 2.49 4.14
CA VAL A 21 11.02 1.78 5.41
C VAL A 21 10.59 2.77 6.46
N SER A 22 9.50 2.46 7.14
CA SER A 22 9.00 3.22 8.28
C SER A 22 9.02 2.32 9.51
N LEU A 23 9.74 2.74 10.53
CA LEU A 23 9.93 1.98 11.74
C LEU A 23 9.49 2.83 12.94
N THR A 24 8.77 2.23 13.85
CA THR A 24 8.54 2.81 15.19
C THR A 24 9.41 2.11 16.22
N PRO A 25 9.70 2.74 17.36
CA PRO A 25 10.42 2.05 18.43
C PRO A 25 9.66 0.81 18.91
N PRO A 26 10.36 -0.29 19.21
CA PRO A 26 9.73 -1.54 19.64
C PRO A 26 9.37 -1.48 21.14
N TYR A 27 8.36 -0.71 21.47
CA TYR A 27 7.94 -0.48 22.87
C TYR A 27 7.59 -1.76 23.62
N SER A 28 7.01 -2.76 22.93
CA SER A 28 6.64 -4.04 23.55
C SER A 28 7.83 -4.89 23.97
N LEU A 29 9.02 -4.64 23.36
CA LEU A 29 10.25 -5.32 23.76
C LEU A 29 10.92 -4.64 24.96
N ILE A 30 10.63 -3.34 25.14
CA ILE A 30 11.25 -2.53 26.19
C ILE A 30 10.47 -2.63 27.49
N ASP A 31 9.12 -2.64 27.44
CA ASP A 31 8.28 -2.61 28.65
C ASP A 31 8.05 -3.99 29.29
N GLY A 32 8.45 -5.09 28.59
CA GLY A 32 8.38 -6.44 29.12
C GLY A 32 6.97 -6.97 29.46
N LYS A 33 5.91 -6.27 29.04
CA LYS A 33 4.53 -6.65 29.34
C LYS A 33 4.05 -7.80 28.48
N ASN A 34 3.17 -8.63 29.06
CA ASN A 34 2.53 -9.71 28.34
C ASN A 34 1.22 -9.27 27.69
N TYR A 35 1.24 -9.06 26.39
CA TYR A 35 0.08 -8.61 25.61
C TYR A 35 -0.88 -9.72 25.16
N LYS A 36 -0.56 -11.00 25.48
CA LYS A 36 -1.33 -12.16 25.01
C LYS A 36 -2.78 -12.17 25.50
N GLY A 37 -3.02 -11.67 26.71
CA GLY A 37 -4.35 -11.70 27.36
C GLY A 37 -5.13 -10.39 27.24
N LEU A 38 -4.52 -9.30 26.74
CA LEU A 38 -5.16 -7.99 26.72
C LEU A 38 -6.11 -7.84 25.52
N ALA A 39 -7.32 -7.33 25.80
CA ALA A 39 -8.37 -7.04 24.81
C ALA A 39 -8.69 -8.24 23.90
N THR A 40 -8.93 -9.40 24.49
CA THR A 40 -9.30 -10.62 23.77
C THR A 40 -10.80 -10.81 23.63
N ASN A 41 -11.59 -10.33 24.59
CA ASN A 41 -13.04 -10.47 24.59
C ASN A 41 -13.75 -9.11 24.43
N PRO A 42 -14.32 -8.82 23.23
CA PRO A 42 -15.01 -7.54 22.99
C PRO A 42 -16.25 -7.28 23.85
N GLN A 43 -16.80 -8.31 24.51
CA GLN A 43 -17.97 -8.17 25.36
C GLN A 43 -17.63 -7.98 26.85
N SER A 44 -16.35 -7.95 27.17
CA SER A 44 -15.89 -7.69 28.54
C SER A 44 -16.02 -6.21 28.88
N SER A 45 -16.50 -5.88 30.08
CA SER A 45 -16.54 -4.51 30.60
C SER A 45 -15.15 -3.86 30.73
N ALA A 46 -14.10 -4.67 30.75
CA ALA A 46 -12.72 -4.23 30.82
C ALA A 46 -12.09 -4.01 29.43
N TYR A 47 -12.76 -4.43 28.34
CA TYR A 47 -12.20 -4.43 26.99
C TYR A 47 -11.64 -3.08 26.55
N ASP A 48 -12.38 -1.99 26.75
CA ASP A 48 -11.97 -0.66 26.31
C ASP A 48 -10.70 -0.19 27.04
N ARG A 49 -10.60 -0.47 28.33
CA ARG A 49 -9.42 -0.15 29.13
C ARG A 49 -8.20 -0.97 28.69
N GLU A 50 -8.41 -2.27 28.49
CA GLU A 50 -7.36 -3.17 28.00
C GLU A 50 -6.91 -2.81 26.58
N ALA A 51 -7.83 -2.39 25.71
CA ALA A 51 -7.52 -1.92 24.35
C ALA A 51 -6.73 -0.61 24.39
N GLN A 52 -7.11 0.33 25.24
CA GLN A 52 -6.35 1.57 25.44
C GLN A 52 -4.93 1.29 25.95
N GLU A 53 -4.77 0.38 26.89
CA GLU A 53 -3.45 -0.02 27.37
C GLU A 53 -2.64 -0.72 26.30
N LYS A 54 -3.25 -1.65 25.56
CA LYS A 54 -2.62 -2.41 24.48
C LYS A 54 -2.12 -1.52 23.34
N TYR A 55 -2.89 -0.49 22.96
CA TYR A 55 -2.59 0.40 21.84
C TYR A 55 -2.11 1.80 22.26
N ARG A 56 -1.75 1.97 23.53
CA ARG A 56 -1.24 3.25 24.04
C ARG A 56 -0.04 3.78 23.25
N TRP A 57 0.85 2.89 22.86
CA TRP A 57 2.01 3.19 22.02
C TRP A 57 1.95 2.33 20.78
N ILE A 58 1.69 2.91 19.65
CA ILE A 58 1.61 2.19 18.37
C ILE A 58 3.02 1.77 17.96
N GLU A 59 3.16 0.50 17.62
CA GLU A 59 4.42 -0.05 17.11
C GLU A 59 4.19 -0.85 15.84
N TYR A 60 5.02 -0.59 14.84
CA TYR A 60 5.01 -1.32 13.57
C TYR A 60 6.34 -1.16 12.82
N HIS A 61 6.56 -2.03 11.87
CA HIS A 61 7.53 -1.83 10.82
C HIS A 61 6.85 -1.98 9.47
N LYS A 62 7.00 -0.98 8.61
CA LYS A 62 6.37 -0.91 7.30
C LYS A 62 7.43 -0.83 6.22
N TRP A 63 7.34 -1.73 5.26
CA TRP A 63 8.27 -1.84 4.15
C TRP A 63 7.50 -1.64 2.87
N SER A 64 7.98 -0.79 2.00
CA SER A 64 7.35 -0.52 0.70
C SER A 64 8.41 -0.48 -0.39
N LEU A 65 8.16 -1.23 -1.45
CA LEU A 65 8.98 -1.29 -2.64
C LEU A 65 8.10 -0.96 -3.84
N LYS A 66 8.53 0.00 -4.65
CA LYS A 66 7.88 0.36 -5.89
C LYS A 66 8.92 0.34 -7.01
N PHE A 67 8.62 -0.40 -8.05
CA PHE A 67 9.48 -0.53 -9.20
C PHE A 67 8.68 -0.32 -10.47
N ARG A 68 9.20 0.49 -11.37
CA ARG A 68 8.57 0.80 -12.66
C ARG A 68 9.62 0.79 -13.74
N THR A 69 9.33 0.13 -14.86
CA THR A 69 10.19 0.12 -16.04
C THR A 69 9.42 0.49 -17.28
N TYR A 70 10.13 1.09 -18.23
CA TYR A 70 9.64 1.42 -19.54
C TYR A 70 10.57 0.81 -20.57
N THR A 71 10.00 0.07 -21.54
CA THR A 71 10.75 -0.59 -22.59
C THR A 71 10.08 -0.32 -23.93
N ALA A 72 10.75 0.40 -24.81
CA ALA A 72 10.30 0.60 -26.18
C ALA A 72 10.48 -0.70 -26.97
N LEU A 73 9.45 -1.11 -27.71
CA LEU A 73 9.51 -2.33 -28.54
C LEU A 73 10.41 -2.18 -29.75
N ASN A 74 10.57 -0.97 -30.28
CA ASN A 74 11.49 -0.68 -31.36
C ASN A 74 12.05 0.74 -31.21
N SER A 75 13.35 0.86 -31.02
CA SER A 75 13.99 2.17 -30.77
C SER A 75 14.17 3.02 -32.03
N SER A 76 14.02 2.42 -33.23
CA SER A 76 14.28 3.10 -34.50
C SER A 76 13.10 3.91 -35.03
N LEU A 77 11.90 3.71 -34.52
CA LEU A 77 10.69 4.38 -35.00
C LEU A 77 10.35 5.62 -34.17
N ARG A 78 9.74 6.62 -34.80
CA ARG A 78 9.33 7.87 -34.15
C ARG A 78 8.10 7.64 -33.24
N HIS A 79 7.16 6.79 -33.68
CA HIS A 79 5.97 6.38 -32.94
C HIS A 79 6.13 4.92 -32.55
N VAL A 80 6.61 4.67 -31.36
CA VAL A 80 6.95 3.32 -30.86
C VAL A 80 6.04 2.94 -29.71
N PRO A 81 5.45 1.74 -29.76
CA PRO A 81 4.78 1.22 -28.59
C PRO A 81 5.80 0.97 -27.46
N VAL A 82 5.41 1.34 -26.26
CA VAL A 82 6.20 1.20 -25.04
C VAL A 82 5.46 0.29 -24.07
N ILE A 83 6.14 -0.71 -23.57
CA ILE A 83 5.65 -1.53 -22.46
C ILE A 83 6.08 -0.88 -21.14
N MET A 84 5.11 -0.57 -20.32
CA MET A 84 5.32 -0.16 -18.94
C MET A 84 5.00 -1.33 -18.02
N THR A 85 5.95 -1.70 -17.18
CA THR A 85 5.76 -2.67 -16.11
C THR A 85 5.91 -1.98 -14.77
N ARG A 86 4.96 -2.19 -13.89
CA ARG A 86 4.99 -1.67 -12.53
C ARG A 86 4.76 -2.78 -11.52
N THR A 87 5.61 -2.82 -10.52
CA THR A 87 5.50 -3.72 -9.38
C THR A 87 5.50 -2.89 -8.10
N ASP A 88 4.42 -2.96 -7.35
CA ASP A 88 4.34 -2.38 -6.02
C ASP A 88 4.20 -3.52 -5.01
N PHE A 89 4.95 -3.44 -3.95
CA PHE A 89 4.94 -4.40 -2.86
C PHE A 89 4.98 -3.66 -1.53
N GLY A 90 4.17 -4.10 -0.58
CA GLY A 90 4.17 -3.55 0.76
C GLY A 90 3.90 -4.60 1.82
N ILE A 91 4.60 -4.47 2.93
CA ILE A 91 4.40 -5.29 4.13
C ILE A 91 4.33 -4.39 5.35
N LEU A 92 3.36 -4.63 6.19
CA LEU A 92 3.21 -4.08 7.53
C LEU A 92 3.37 -5.21 8.55
N GLY A 93 4.38 -5.14 9.37
CA GLY A 93 4.62 -6.10 10.43
C GLY A 93 4.55 -5.47 11.82
N ALA A 94 4.53 -6.32 12.83
CA ALA A 94 4.58 -5.94 14.22
C ALA A 94 5.73 -6.66 14.92
N TYR A 95 6.38 -5.99 15.87
CA TYR A 95 7.44 -6.61 16.67
C TYR A 95 6.88 -7.67 17.62
N ASN A 96 5.63 -7.47 18.06
CA ASN A 96 4.91 -8.42 18.90
C ASN A 96 3.69 -8.97 18.18
N ARG A 97 3.58 -10.32 18.04
CA ARG A 97 2.49 -10.99 17.33
C ARG A 97 1.09 -10.73 17.94
N TYR A 98 1.01 -10.38 19.22
CA TYR A 98 -0.24 -10.09 19.91
C TYR A 98 -0.64 -8.62 19.88
N ARG A 99 0.24 -7.75 19.31
CA ARG A 99 0.08 -6.31 19.26
C ARG A 99 0.22 -5.80 17.84
N LYS A 100 -0.57 -6.37 16.93
CA LYS A 100 -0.62 -5.86 15.56
C LYS A 100 -1.31 -4.51 15.55
N SER A 101 -0.69 -3.51 14.91
CA SER A 101 -1.31 -2.20 14.76
C SER A 101 -2.55 -2.31 13.87
N PRO A 102 -3.71 -1.79 14.29
CA PRO A 102 -4.88 -1.64 13.42
C PRO A 102 -4.73 -0.45 12.47
N PHE A 103 -3.74 0.39 12.69
CA PHE A 103 -3.44 1.58 11.90
C PHE A 103 -2.38 1.28 10.84
N GLU A 104 -2.24 2.16 9.85
CA GLU A 104 -1.25 2.03 8.77
C GLU A 104 -1.43 0.81 7.86
N THR A 105 -2.58 0.16 7.91
CA THR A 105 -2.92 -0.99 7.08
C THR A 105 -3.13 -0.60 5.63
N TYR A 106 -3.07 -1.57 4.73
CA TYR A 106 -3.33 -1.34 3.32
C TYR A 106 -4.79 -1.60 2.98
N TYR A 107 -5.34 -0.71 2.16
CA TYR A 107 -6.69 -0.79 1.65
C TYR A 107 -6.63 -0.84 0.12
N MET A 108 -7.08 -1.93 -0.50
CA MET A 108 -6.92 -2.13 -1.94
C MET A 108 -8.28 -2.17 -2.63
N GLY A 109 -8.35 -1.49 -3.78
CA GLY A 109 -9.52 -1.40 -4.64
C GLY A 109 -9.88 0.04 -4.97
N GLY A 110 -10.75 0.19 -5.97
CA GLY A 110 -11.27 1.48 -6.39
C GLY A 110 -10.27 2.38 -7.11
N ASP A 111 -10.65 3.64 -7.22
CA ASP A 111 -9.86 4.68 -7.89
C ASP A 111 -8.76 5.30 -7.00
N GLY A 112 -8.75 5.00 -5.71
CA GLY A 112 -7.84 5.56 -4.73
C GLY A 112 -8.17 6.98 -4.28
N MET A 113 -9.24 7.58 -4.78
CA MET A 113 -9.64 8.96 -4.49
C MET A 113 -11.06 9.08 -3.98
N SER A 114 -11.98 8.33 -4.57
CA SER A 114 -13.38 8.32 -4.14
C SER A 114 -13.58 7.27 -3.08
N GLY A 115 -14.01 7.67 -1.93
CA GLY A 115 -14.37 6.71 -0.94
C GLY A 115 -14.52 7.31 0.41
N GLY A 116 -15.41 6.77 1.15
CA GLY A 116 -15.73 7.20 2.49
C GLY A 116 -14.53 7.18 3.44
N SER A 117 -14.80 7.38 4.67
CA SER A 117 -13.84 7.34 5.75
C SER A 117 -13.04 6.03 5.70
N TYR A 118 -11.83 6.09 5.17
CA TYR A 118 -10.87 4.97 5.21
C TYR A 118 -10.33 4.73 6.62
N GLY A 119 -11.12 4.98 7.63
CA GLY A 119 -10.65 4.75 8.99
C GLY A 119 -9.28 5.39 9.26
N TYR A 120 -8.49 4.77 10.04
CA TYR A 120 -7.24 5.32 10.57
C TYR A 120 -6.08 5.17 9.57
N ALA A 121 -5.59 6.29 9.03
CA ALA A 121 -4.30 6.43 8.33
C ALA A 121 -3.85 5.21 7.48
N SER A 122 -4.76 4.63 6.71
CA SER A 122 -4.48 3.48 5.86
C SER A 122 -3.98 3.92 4.50
N ASP A 123 -2.99 3.22 3.95
CA ASP A 123 -2.56 3.42 2.58
C ASP A 123 -3.57 2.86 1.59
N VAL A 124 -4.10 3.73 0.73
CA VAL A 124 -5.05 3.34 -0.30
C VAL A 124 -4.31 2.94 -1.57
N ILE A 125 -4.50 1.69 -1.99
CA ILE A 125 -3.91 1.15 -3.19
C ILE A 125 -4.99 1.07 -4.28
N ALA A 126 -4.94 2.02 -5.21
CA ALA A 126 -5.88 2.05 -6.32
C ALA A 126 -5.76 0.80 -7.19
N LEU A 127 -6.89 0.21 -7.53
CA LEU A 127 -6.97 -0.91 -8.46
C LEU A 127 -8.21 -0.74 -9.34
N ARG A 128 -7.98 -0.34 -10.57
CA ARG A 128 -9.03 -0.03 -11.55
C ARG A 128 -9.87 -1.26 -11.88
N GLY A 129 -11.18 -1.11 -11.92
CA GLY A 129 -12.12 -2.19 -12.21
C GLY A 129 -12.62 -2.93 -10.96
N TYR A 130 -12.18 -2.54 -9.79
CA TYR A 130 -12.64 -3.10 -8.51
C TYR A 130 -13.29 -2.02 -7.66
N GLU A 131 -14.28 -2.40 -6.89
CA GLU A 131 -14.89 -1.50 -5.89
C GLU A 131 -13.89 -1.15 -4.78
N ASN A 132 -14.12 -0.01 -4.14
CA ASN A 132 -13.29 0.43 -3.02
C ASN A 132 -13.22 -0.64 -1.92
N GLY A 133 -12.01 -1.09 -1.60
CA GLY A 133 -11.75 -2.07 -0.56
C GLY A 133 -12.23 -3.48 -0.83
N SER A 134 -12.63 -3.81 -2.06
CA SER A 134 -13.18 -5.13 -2.39
C SER A 134 -12.15 -6.28 -2.32
N ILE A 135 -10.86 -5.95 -2.36
CA ILE A 135 -9.78 -6.96 -2.45
C ILE A 135 -9.15 -7.27 -1.09
N ALA A 136 -9.30 -6.41 -0.11
CA ALA A 136 -8.77 -6.69 1.21
C ALA A 136 -9.51 -7.86 1.86
N GLY A 137 -8.76 -8.77 2.49
CA GLY A 137 -9.30 -9.97 3.10
C GLY A 137 -10.40 -9.69 4.12
N ASN A 138 -11.47 -10.41 4.02
CA ASN A 138 -12.63 -10.32 4.91
C ASN A 138 -12.24 -10.78 6.32
N THR A 139 -11.99 -9.85 7.23
CA THR A 139 -11.63 -10.16 8.63
C THR A 139 -12.78 -9.85 9.59
N GLY A 140 -14.00 -9.72 9.12
CA GLY A 140 -15.12 -9.37 9.99
C GLY A 140 -16.42 -10.09 9.66
N ASN A 141 -16.98 -10.74 10.66
CA ASN A 141 -18.22 -11.52 10.62
C ASN A 141 -19.51 -10.70 10.36
N ASN A 142 -19.45 -9.41 10.11
CA ASN A 142 -20.64 -8.54 10.09
C ASN A 142 -20.74 -7.59 8.88
N GLY A 143 -20.18 -7.91 7.72
CA GLY A 143 -20.42 -7.15 6.48
C GLY A 143 -20.01 -5.66 6.46
N ARG A 144 -19.54 -5.13 7.60
CA ARG A 144 -19.01 -3.78 7.81
C ARG A 144 -17.57 -3.79 8.32
N GLY A 145 -16.91 -4.94 8.25
CA GLY A 145 -15.54 -5.11 8.66
C GLY A 145 -14.62 -4.25 7.81
N GLN A 146 -13.89 -3.36 8.41
CA GLN A 146 -12.80 -2.63 7.83
C GLN A 146 -11.80 -3.67 7.30
N GLN A 147 -11.66 -3.75 5.99
CA GLN A 147 -10.84 -4.77 5.34
C GLN A 147 -9.39 -4.31 5.37
N ASN A 148 -8.69 -4.66 6.41
CA ASN A 148 -7.31 -4.27 6.64
C ASN A 148 -6.35 -5.35 6.13
N ALA A 149 -5.54 -5.02 5.14
CA ALA A 149 -4.47 -5.88 4.67
C ALA A 149 -3.13 -5.49 5.31
N TYR A 150 -2.36 -6.47 5.73
CA TYR A 150 -1.01 -6.28 6.27
C TYR A 150 0.09 -6.46 5.22
N ALA A 151 -0.26 -7.01 4.07
CA ALA A 151 0.64 -7.12 2.94
C ALA A 151 -0.14 -6.99 1.64
N TYR A 152 0.49 -6.42 0.62
CA TYR A 152 -0.07 -6.37 -0.72
C TYR A 152 1.02 -6.49 -1.78
N THR A 153 0.62 -6.99 -2.94
CA THR A 153 1.41 -6.97 -4.17
C THR A 153 0.50 -6.52 -5.30
N ARG A 154 0.97 -5.58 -6.10
CA ARG A 154 0.31 -5.14 -7.31
C ARG A 154 1.27 -5.21 -8.48
N LEU A 155 0.88 -5.95 -9.51
CA LEU A 155 1.56 -6.00 -10.80
C LEU A 155 0.69 -5.28 -11.83
N THR A 156 1.29 -4.41 -12.63
CA THR A 156 0.62 -3.71 -13.72
C THR A 156 1.48 -3.83 -14.96
N LEU A 157 0.87 -4.29 -16.05
CA LEU A 157 1.45 -4.29 -17.38
C LEU A 157 0.59 -3.39 -18.26
N GLU A 158 1.21 -2.42 -18.91
CA GLU A 158 0.51 -1.43 -19.71
C GLU A 158 1.24 -1.26 -21.04
N LEU A 159 0.50 -1.37 -22.15
CA LEU A 159 1.00 -1.05 -23.48
C LEU A 159 0.58 0.39 -23.81
N ARG A 160 1.55 1.24 -24.07
CA ARG A 160 1.37 2.65 -24.43
C ARG A 160 1.76 2.88 -25.88
N TYR A 161 0.89 3.55 -26.62
CA TYR A 161 1.18 3.96 -27.99
C TYR A 161 0.95 5.47 -28.13
N PRO A 162 1.96 6.24 -28.59
CA PRO A 162 1.80 7.68 -28.75
C PRO A 162 1.01 7.98 -30.03
N LEU A 163 -0.16 8.58 -29.88
CA LEU A 163 -0.95 9.06 -31.02
C LEU A 163 -0.40 10.39 -31.55
N MET A 164 -0.04 11.30 -30.64
CA MET A 164 0.59 12.59 -30.96
C MET A 164 1.74 12.84 -29.98
N LEU A 165 2.94 13.07 -30.48
CA LEU A 165 4.14 13.36 -29.66
C LEU A 165 4.46 14.86 -29.56
N GLU A 166 3.96 15.65 -30.49
CA GLU A 166 4.17 17.10 -30.53
C GLU A 166 2.82 17.79 -30.32
N THR A 167 2.71 18.54 -29.26
CA THR A 167 1.65 19.55 -29.10
C THR A 167 2.06 20.69 -29.98
N THR A 168 1.49 20.78 -31.16
CA THR A 168 1.60 22.00 -31.95
C THR A 168 0.96 23.12 -31.13
N SER A 169 1.77 23.96 -30.52
CA SER A 169 1.28 25.23 -29.99
C SER A 169 0.77 26.06 -31.20
N ILE A 170 -0.54 26.15 -31.30
CA ILE A 170 -1.20 27.13 -32.16
C ILE A 170 -1.17 28.48 -31.43
#